data_886b7b675ff82cec0dc5d5efe3ecdd3b
#
_entry.id   886b7b675ff82cec0dc5d5efe3ecdd3b
#
_cell.length_a   1.000
_cell.length_b   1.000
_cell.length_c   1.000
_cell.angle_alpha   90.00
_cell.angle_beta   90.00
_cell.angle_gamma   90.00
#
_symmetry.space_group_name_H-M   'P 1'
#
loop_
_entity.id
_entity.type
_entity.pdbx_description
1 polymer ?
#
loop_
_entity_poly.entity_id
_entity_poly.type
_entity_poly.pdbx_seq_one_letter_code
_entity_poly.pdbx_strand_id
1 'polypeptide(L)'
;MRSAKILLKMSEKEKAIKALPNWFDGEVYELGDEVRNPYSGETCLLDAAELSMYDAIKGCEMIMLMNIGHLDDCMDIIDRGKDWFLIKNPNAYMILLD
;
A
#
# COMPACT_ATOMS: atom_id res chain seq x y z
N MET A 1 -19.38 25.37 4.30
CA MET A 1 -20.43 24.51 3.69
C MET A 1 -19.97 23.92 2.38
N ARG A 2 -19.45 24.70 1.45
CA ARG A 2 -18.91 24.16 0.19
C ARG A 2 -17.73 23.23 0.41
N SER A 3 -16.85 23.54 1.37
CA SER A 3 -15.69 22.71 1.69
C SER A 3 -16.08 21.32 2.16
N ALA A 4 -17.13 21.18 2.98
CA ALA A 4 -17.61 19.92 3.46
C ALA A 4 -18.18 19.06 2.33
N LYS A 5 -18.89 19.68 1.37
CA LYS A 5 -19.42 18.97 0.20
C LYS A 5 -18.30 18.48 -0.72
N ILE A 6 -17.24 19.27 -0.88
CA ILE A 6 -16.10 18.90 -1.68
C ILE A 6 -15.39 17.70 -1.04
N LEU A 7 -15.17 17.72 0.28
CA LEU A 7 -14.56 16.62 1.00
C LEU A 7 -15.39 15.35 0.91
N LEU A 8 -16.73 15.44 0.99
CA LEU A 8 -17.61 14.29 0.89
C LEU A 8 -17.62 13.70 -0.52
N LYS A 9 -17.23 14.49 -1.52
CA LYS A 9 -17.18 14.05 -2.92
C LYS A 9 -15.81 13.56 -3.35
N MET A 10 -14.81 13.56 -2.44
CA MET A 10 -13.50 13.04 -2.77
C MET A 10 -13.58 11.55 -3.09
N SER A 11 -12.99 11.16 -4.21
CA SER A 11 -12.89 9.77 -4.59
C SER A 11 -11.97 9.00 -3.62
N GLU A 12 -12.10 7.70 -3.59
CA GLU A 12 -11.18 6.84 -2.81
C GLU A 12 -9.73 7.03 -3.26
N LYS A 13 -9.52 7.25 -4.56
CA LYS A 13 -8.18 7.53 -5.09
C LYS A 13 -7.61 8.84 -4.56
N GLU A 14 -8.42 9.90 -4.50
CA GLU A 14 -7.98 11.18 -3.95
C GLU A 14 -7.62 11.07 -2.46
N LYS A 15 -8.42 10.33 -1.70
CA LYS A 15 -8.13 10.03 -0.30
C LYS A 15 -6.85 9.22 -0.16
N ALA A 16 -6.65 8.25 -1.06
CA ALA A 16 -5.44 7.44 -1.06
C ALA A 16 -4.19 8.27 -1.32
N ILE A 17 -4.23 9.19 -2.28
CA ILE A 17 -3.11 10.08 -2.57
C ILE A 17 -2.72 10.88 -1.33
N LYS A 18 -3.72 11.38 -0.59
CA LYS A 18 -3.46 12.14 0.65
C LYS A 18 -2.90 11.28 1.78
N ALA A 19 -3.34 10.02 1.87
CA ALA A 19 -2.91 9.11 2.92
C ALA A 19 -1.52 8.52 2.67
N LEU A 20 -1.09 8.44 1.41
CA LEU A 20 0.21 7.91 1.06
C LEU A 20 1.32 8.91 1.37
N PRO A 21 2.51 8.43 1.73
CA PRO A 21 3.63 9.33 2.03
C PRO A 21 4.16 10.00 0.76
N ASN A 22 4.84 11.15 0.96
CA ASN A 22 5.37 11.94 -0.16
C ASN A 22 6.36 11.18 -1.03
N TRP A 23 7.08 10.21 -0.47
CA TRP A 23 8.06 9.43 -1.22
C TRP A 23 7.44 8.32 -2.08
N PHE A 24 6.13 8.06 -1.91
CA PHE A 24 5.46 7.03 -2.69
C PHE A 24 5.30 7.48 -4.14
N ASP A 25 5.83 6.70 -5.07
CA ASP A 25 5.76 6.98 -6.50
C ASP A 25 5.15 5.82 -7.30
N GLY A 26 4.60 4.83 -6.61
CA GLY A 26 3.92 3.70 -7.24
C GLY A 26 2.55 4.05 -7.79
N GLU A 27 1.89 3.06 -8.37
CA GLU A 27 0.52 3.22 -8.87
C GLU A 27 -0.44 3.40 -7.69
N VAL A 28 -1.35 4.38 -7.81
CA VAL A 28 -2.40 4.61 -6.82
C VAL A 28 -3.70 4.03 -7.35
N TYR A 29 -4.25 3.06 -6.63
CA TYR A 29 -5.50 2.41 -7.01
C TYR A 29 -6.71 3.29 -6.72
N GLU A 30 -7.76 3.10 -7.48
CA GLU A 30 -9.00 3.88 -7.31
C GLU A 30 -9.84 3.36 -6.15
N LEU A 31 -9.78 2.06 -5.88
CA LEU A 31 -10.56 1.40 -4.83
C LEU A 31 -9.67 0.41 -4.07
N GLY A 32 -10.08 0.13 -2.84
CA GLY A 32 -9.48 -0.96 -2.08
C GLY A 32 -9.96 -2.32 -2.57
N ASP A 33 -9.42 -3.37 -2.00
CA ASP A 33 -9.80 -4.74 -2.33
C ASP A 33 -9.40 -5.67 -1.19
N GLU A 34 -9.95 -6.88 -1.24
CA GLU A 34 -9.53 -7.95 -0.35
C GLU A 34 -8.25 -8.57 -0.87
N VAL A 35 -7.28 -8.77 0.01
CA VAL A 35 -6.00 -9.38 -0.32
C VAL A 35 -5.81 -10.62 0.53
N ARG A 36 -5.29 -11.67 -0.07
CA ARG A 36 -5.04 -12.93 0.59
C ARG A 36 -3.55 -13.20 0.74
N ASN A 37 -3.16 -13.63 1.92
CA ASN A 37 -1.82 -14.17 2.13
C ASN A 37 -1.77 -15.58 1.51
N PRO A 38 -0.94 -15.82 0.49
CA PRO A 38 -0.92 -17.11 -0.20
C PRO A 38 -0.41 -18.26 0.66
N TYR A 39 0.31 -17.97 1.73
CA TYR A 39 0.88 -18.99 2.61
C TYR A 39 -0.08 -19.42 3.71
N SER A 40 -0.70 -18.45 4.38
CA SER A 40 -1.62 -18.73 5.50
C SER A 40 -3.06 -18.93 5.05
N GLY A 41 -3.42 -18.36 3.90
CA GLY A 41 -4.79 -18.32 3.42
C GLY A 41 -5.63 -17.22 4.06
N GLU A 42 -5.08 -16.48 5.01
CA GLU A 42 -5.82 -15.38 5.66
C GLU A 42 -6.02 -14.23 4.68
N THR A 43 -7.18 -13.59 4.79
CA THR A 43 -7.53 -12.44 3.94
C THR A 43 -7.65 -11.18 4.80
N CYS A 44 -7.47 -10.04 4.14
CA CYS A 44 -7.60 -8.75 4.78
C CYS A 44 -8.12 -7.73 3.76
N LEU A 45 -9.10 -6.93 4.17
CA LEU A 45 -9.61 -5.86 3.33
C LEU A 45 -8.70 -4.65 3.47
N LEU A 46 -8.18 -4.16 2.35
CA LEU A 46 -7.33 -2.98 2.28
C LEU A 46 -8.07 -1.84 1.60
N ASP A 47 -7.87 -0.62 2.10
CA ASP A 47 -8.35 0.56 1.37
C ASP A 47 -7.42 0.85 0.18
N ALA A 48 -7.77 1.86 -0.63
CA ALA A 48 -7.00 2.16 -1.83
C ALA A 48 -5.54 2.52 -1.54
N ALA A 49 -5.28 3.26 -0.46
CA ALA A 49 -3.91 3.62 -0.06
C ALA A 49 -3.12 2.38 0.36
N GLU A 50 -3.73 1.54 1.18
CA GLU A 50 -3.11 0.31 1.67
C GLU A 50 -2.85 -0.66 0.52
N LEU A 51 -3.79 -0.80 -0.40
CA LEU A 51 -3.61 -1.65 -1.57
C LEU A 51 -2.46 -1.15 -2.46
N SER A 52 -2.38 0.17 -2.66
CA SER A 52 -1.31 0.78 -3.44
C SER A 52 0.06 0.52 -2.82
N MET A 53 0.18 0.70 -1.52
CA MET A 53 1.43 0.44 -0.81
C MET A 53 1.79 -1.05 -0.80
N TYR A 54 0.81 -1.91 -0.58
CA TYR A 54 1.00 -3.37 -0.62
C TYR A 54 1.54 -3.81 -1.98
N ASP A 55 0.94 -3.33 -3.04
CA ASP A 55 1.37 -3.66 -4.41
C ASP A 55 2.80 -3.19 -4.68
N ALA A 56 3.16 -2.00 -4.22
CA ALA A 56 4.52 -1.49 -4.37
C ALA A 56 5.54 -2.35 -3.62
N ILE A 57 5.21 -2.77 -2.40
CA ILE A 57 6.07 -3.66 -1.60
C ILE A 57 6.25 -5.00 -2.31
N LYS A 58 5.16 -5.61 -2.76
CA LYS A 58 5.19 -6.91 -3.43
C LYS A 58 5.91 -6.83 -4.78
N GLY A 59 5.73 -5.76 -5.52
CA GLY A 59 6.47 -5.52 -6.76
C GLY A 59 7.97 -5.43 -6.51
N CYS A 60 8.40 -4.74 -5.48
CA CYS A 60 9.82 -4.66 -5.10
C CYS A 60 10.37 -6.01 -4.66
N GLU A 61 9.60 -6.79 -3.90
CA GLU A 61 10.01 -8.13 -3.51
C GLU A 61 10.21 -9.02 -4.75
N MET A 62 9.32 -8.91 -5.73
CA MET A 62 9.44 -9.65 -6.99
C MET A 62 10.71 -9.25 -7.76
N ILE A 63 10.98 -7.96 -7.86
CA ILE A 63 12.20 -7.45 -8.52
C ILE A 63 13.45 -8.02 -7.85
N MET A 64 13.47 -8.06 -6.52
CA MET A 64 14.59 -8.62 -5.76
C MET A 64 14.77 -10.12 -6.02
N LEU A 65 13.66 -10.86 -6.06
CA LEU A 65 13.70 -12.31 -6.34
C LEU A 65 14.23 -12.59 -7.74
N MET A 66 13.86 -11.76 -8.71
CA MET A 66 14.30 -11.90 -10.10
C MET A 66 15.71 -11.35 -10.33
N ASN A 67 16.25 -10.62 -9.37
CA ASN A 67 17.59 -10.04 -9.43
C ASN A 67 17.81 -9.18 -10.69
N ILE A 68 16.85 -8.31 -11.00
CA ILE A 68 16.86 -7.49 -12.22
C ILE A 68 17.30 -6.03 -11.98
N GLY A 69 17.99 -5.76 -10.88
CA GLY A 69 18.57 -4.45 -10.59
C GLY A 69 17.74 -3.61 -9.63
N HIS A 70 18.19 -2.39 -9.36
CA HIS A 70 17.53 -1.43 -8.45
C HIS A 70 17.29 -1.96 -7.04
N LEU A 71 18.20 -2.82 -6.55
CA LEU A 71 18.03 -3.48 -5.25
C LEU A 71 17.95 -2.50 -4.08
N ASP A 72 18.78 -1.46 -4.10
CA ASP A 72 18.81 -0.47 -3.01
C ASP A 72 17.49 0.29 -2.92
N ASP A 73 16.94 0.71 -4.07
CA ASP A 73 15.67 1.41 -4.12
C ASP A 73 14.53 0.50 -3.66
N CYS A 74 14.54 -0.77 -4.09
CA CYS A 74 13.53 -1.74 -3.70
C CYS A 74 13.59 -2.05 -2.21
N MET A 75 14.78 -2.21 -1.65
CA MET A 75 14.94 -2.44 -0.20
C MET A 75 14.40 -1.27 0.60
N ASP A 76 14.68 -0.04 0.16
CA ASP A 76 14.19 1.17 0.80
C ASP A 76 12.66 1.25 0.78
N ILE A 77 12.04 0.95 -0.36
CA ILE A 77 10.58 0.94 -0.49
C ILE A 77 9.96 -0.14 0.39
N ILE A 78 10.54 -1.32 0.44
CA ILE A 78 10.06 -2.41 1.30
C ILE A 78 10.12 -1.99 2.77
N ASP A 79 11.24 -1.46 3.23
CA ASP A 79 11.43 -1.08 4.62
C ASP A 79 10.48 0.05 5.02
N ARG A 80 10.46 1.13 4.24
CA ARG A 80 9.58 2.28 4.52
C ARG A 80 8.12 1.92 4.38
N GLY A 81 7.79 1.10 3.39
CA GLY A 81 6.41 0.65 3.16
C GLY A 81 5.90 -0.19 4.31
N LYS A 82 6.72 -1.10 4.83
CA LYS A 82 6.35 -1.93 5.98
C LYS A 82 6.16 -1.08 7.23
N ASP A 83 7.03 -0.10 7.46
CA ASP A 83 6.88 0.83 8.60
C ASP A 83 5.56 1.61 8.49
N TRP A 84 5.26 2.11 7.30
CA TRP A 84 4.02 2.82 7.03
C TRP A 84 2.80 1.94 7.33
N PHE A 85 2.84 0.68 6.87
CA PHE A 85 1.76 -0.29 7.10
C PHE A 85 1.56 -0.58 8.58
N LEU A 86 2.65 -0.78 9.29
CA LEU A 86 2.58 -1.11 10.72
C LEU A 86 1.90 0.00 11.52
N ILE A 87 2.12 1.24 11.14
CA ILE A 87 1.48 2.40 11.79
C ILE A 87 0.03 2.55 11.33
N LYS A 88 -0.21 2.44 10.02
CA LYS A 88 -1.53 2.69 9.42
C LYS A 88 -2.53 1.59 9.72
N ASN A 89 -2.11 0.33 9.65
CA ASN A 89 -2.99 -0.82 9.81
C ASN A 89 -2.19 -2.02 10.31
N PRO A 90 -1.90 -2.07 11.62
CA PRO A 90 -1.07 -3.14 12.16
C PRO A 90 -1.67 -4.54 11.96
N ASN A 91 -3.00 -4.66 11.95
CA ASN A 91 -3.65 -5.94 11.71
C ASN A 91 -3.35 -6.46 10.29
N ALA A 92 -3.47 -5.60 9.30
CA ALA A 92 -3.15 -5.95 7.91
C ALA A 92 -1.66 -6.30 7.78
N TYR A 93 -0.79 -5.55 8.45
CA TYR A 93 0.64 -5.86 8.49
C TYR A 93 0.89 -7.29 8.98
N MET A 94 0.26 -7.66 10.09
CA MET A 94 0.42 -9.00 10.68
C MET A 94 -0.07 -10.10 9.76
N ILE A 95 -1.17 -9.87 9.04
CA ILE A 95 -1.76 -10.86 8.15
C ILE A 95 -0.96 -11.00 6.85
N LEU A 96 -0.53 -9.89 6.29
CA LEU A 96 -0.02 -9.85 4.91
C LEU A 96 1.49 -9.69 4.78
N LEU A 97 2.13 -9.04 5.74
CA LEU A 97 3.53 -8.61 5.59
C LEU A 97 4.48 -9.11 6.67
N ASP A 98 3.93 -9.64 7.75
CA ASP A 98 4.75 -10.11 8.86
C ASP A 98 5.43 -11.46 8.54
#